data_165dfe305e87898764538ed581263422
#
_entry.id   165dfe305e87898764538ed581263422
#
_cell.length_a   1.000
_cell.length_b   1.000
_cell.length_c   1.000
_cell.angle_alpha   90.00
_cell.angle_beta   90.00
_cell.angle_gamma   90.00
#
_symmetry.space_group_name_H-M   'P 1'
#
loop_
_entity.id
_entity.type
_entity.pdbx_description
1 polymer ?
#
loop_
_entity_poly.entity_id
_entity_poly.type
_entity_poly.pdbx_seq_one_letter_code
_entity_poly.pdbx_strand_id
1 'polypeptide(L)'
;LKEAHDRCEDAVCAVRAAISKGALPGGCRTLLDLFLEVEKRTDIPTHVKMVLMPSLLEPIRRILNNAGHTEDSAKEIVTNLISNPGMIYDVENQTYGTAEELGVYDCLPAVEEAIKNAASIATVMGTLGGIVAEPRDHEFERQESQADAEFRRMVENPHAYANEGNERI
;
A
#
# COMPACT_ATOMS: atom_id res chain seq x y z
N LEU A 1 6.69 -0.02 -20.15
CA LEU A 1 7.48 -1.26 -20.23
C LEU A 1 8.16 -1.58 -18.90
N LYS A 2 8.89 -0.64 -18.27
CA LYS A 2 9.58 -0.84 -16.98
C LYS A 2 8.59 -1.20 -15.87
N GLU A 3 7.52 -0.42 -15.72
CA GLU A 3 6.48 -0.68 -14.71
C GLU A 3 5.83 -2.06 -14.86
N ALA A 4 5.56 -2.49 -16.10
CA ALA A 4 4.99 -3.82 -16.33
C ALA A 4 5.96 -4.95 -15.97
N HIS A 5 7.26 -4.74 -16.20
CA HIS A 5 8.32 -5.66 -15.79
C HIS A 5 8.38 -5.76 -14.26
N ASP A 6 8.43 -4.62 -13.58
CA ASP A 6 8.51 -4.56 -12.13
C ASP A 6 7.28 -5.25 -11.47
N ARG A 7 6.08 -5.01 -12.00
CA ARG A 7 4.86 -5.72 -11.55
C ARG A 7 4.91 -7.24 -11.76
N CYS A 8 5.47 -7.68 -12.87
CA CYS A 8 5.64 -9.12 -13.12
C CYS A 8 6.66 -9.75 -12.16
N GLU A 9 7.76 -9.06 -11.89
CA GLU A 9 8.78 -9.52 -10.96
C GLU A 9 8.20 -9.62 -9.53
N ASP A 10 7.48 -8.60 -9.08
CA ASP A 10 6.81 -8.58 -7.78
C ASP A 10 5.80 -9.73 -7.65
N ALA A 11 5.00 -9.96 -8.70
CA ALA A 11 4.04 -11.07 -8.71
C ALA A 11 4.71 -12.44 -8.60
N VAL A 12 5.82 -12.65 -9.31
CA VAL A 12 6.61 -13.91 -9.24
C VAL A 12 7.21 -14.09 -7.85
N CYS A 13 7.75 -13.02 -7.25
CA CYS A 13 8.29 -13.05 -5.90
C CYS A 13 7.20 -13.35 -4.86
N ALA A 14 6.03 -12.72 -4.97
CA ALA A 14 4.89 -12.97 -4.08
C ALA A 14 4.40 -14.42 -4.16
N VAL A 15 4.25 -14.96 -5.37
CA VAL A 15 3.84 -16.36 -5.56
C VAL A 15 4.85 -17.34 -4.98
N ARG A 16 6.15 -17.13 -5.22
CA ARG A 16 7.21 -17.99 -4.64
C ARG A 16 7.19 -17.95 -3.11
N ALA A 17 7.02 -16.77 -2.52
CA ALA A 17 6.91 -16.59 -1.09
C ALA A 17 5.66 -17.29 -0.52
N ALA A 18 4.52 -17.17 -1.19
CA ALA A 18 3.27 -17.83 -0.81
C ALA A 18 3.38 -19.38 -0.88
N ILE A 19 4.00 -19.91 -1.91
CA ILE A 19 4.27 -21.37 -2.01
C ILE A 19 5.15 -21.85 -0.85
N SER A 20 6.14 -21.05 -0.45
CA SER A 20 7.10 -21.43 0.58
C SER A 20 6.52 -21.37 2.00
N LYS A 21 5.75 -20.34 2.33
CA LYS A 21 5.31 -20.06 3.71
C LYS A 21 3.79 -19.91 3.88
N GLY A 22 3.04 -19.90 2.80
CA GLY A 22 1.60 -19.77 2.80
C GLY A 22 1.09 -18.42 2.32
N ALA A 23 -0.21 -18.39 2.04
CA ALA A 23 -0.97 -17.22 1.65
C ALA A 23 -1.97 -16.83 2.73
N LEU A 24 -2.31 -15.55 2.78
CA LEU A 24 -3.26 -14.95 3.70
C LEU A 24 -4.38 -14.26 2.89
N PRO A 25 -5.57 -14.06 3.46
CA PRO A 25 -6.57 -13.18 2.86
C PRO A 25 -6.00 -11.78 2.65
N GLY A 26 -6.10 -11.27 1.41
CA GLY A 26 -5.62 -9.94 1.04
C GLY A 26 -6.61 -8.83 1.41
N GLY A 27 -6.49 -7.69 0.75
CA GLY A 27 -7.38 -6.55 0.97
C GLY A 27 -7.36 -6.00 2.40
N CYS A 28 -6.23 -6.06 3.07
CA CYS A 28 -6.05 -5.72 4.49
C CYS A 28 -6.85 -6.61 5.47
N ARG A 29 -7.48 -7.71 5.02
CA ARG A 29 -8.25 -8.59 5.90
C ARG A 29 -7.40 -9.14 7.05
N THR A 30 -6.20 -9.59 6.75
CA THR A 30 -5.27 -10.10 7.77
C THR A 30 -4.99 -9.07 8.87
N LEU A 31 -4.85 -7.78 8.52
CA LEU A 31 -4.65 -6.72 9.52
C LEU A 31 -5.90 -6.47 10.38
N LEU A 32 -7.10 -6.59 9.79
CA LEU A 32 -8.36 -6.53 10.53
C LEU A 32 -8.52 -7.72 11.48
N ASP A 33 -8.13 -8.92 11.06
CA ASP A 33 -8.16 -10.10 11.92
C ASP A 33 -7.17 -9.96 13.08
N LEU A 34 -5.99 -9.41 12.84
CA LEU A 34 -5.03 -9.06 13.89
C LEU A 34 -5.58 -8.00 14.85
N PHE A 35 -6.27 -6.99 14.33
CA PHE A 35 -6.95 -5.98 15.16
C PHE A 35 -7.94 -6.63 16.13
N LEU A 36 -8.80 -7.51 15.63
CA LEU A 36 -9.79 -8.24 16.43
C LEU A 36 -9.13 -9.16 17.46
N GLU A 37 -8.02 -9.79 17.10
CA GLU A 37 -7.26 -10.64 18.01
C GLU A 37 -6.58 -9.84 19.13
N VAL A 38 -5.93 -8.71 18.79
CA VAL A 38 -5.33 -7.80 19.78
C VAL A 38 -6.37 -7.26 20.74
N GLU A 39 -7.58 -6.95 20.27
CA GLU A 39 -8.69 -6.49 21.12
C GLU A 39 -9.04 -7.51 22.20
N LYS A 40 -9.16 -8.78 21.84
CA LYS A 40 -9.53 -9.89 22.75
C LYS A 40 -8.44 -10.23 23.77
N ARG A 41 -7.18 -10.00 23.44
CA ARG A 41 -6.05 -10.38 24.31
C ARG A 41 -6.00 -9.53 25.58
N THR A 42 -5.91 -10.18 26.71
CA THR A 42 -5.81 -9.52 28.04
C THR A 42 -4.36 -9.35 28.51
N ASP A 43 -3.43 -10.06 27.91
CA ASP A 43 -1.99 -10.01 28.22
C ASP A 43 -1.30 -8.80 27.58
N ILE A 44 -1.94 -8.12 26.61
CA ILE A 44 -1.39 -6.90 25.98
C ILE A 44 -1.78 -5.68 26.81
N PRO A 45 -0.79 -4.90 27.31
CA PRO A 45 -1.07 -3.69 28.07
C PRO A 45 -1.92 -2.67 27.30
N THR A 46 -2.82 -1.96 27.99
CA THR A 46 -3.75 -1.00 27.37
C THR A 46 -3.04 0.07 26.55
N HIS A 47 -1.92 0.61 27.05
CA HIS A 47 -1.17 1.63 26.33
C HIS A 47 -0.56 1.12 25.01
N VAL A 48 -0.22 -0.17 24.94
CA VAL A 48 0.23 -0.80 23.69
C VAL A 48 -0.94 -0.95 22.72
N LYS A 49 -2.12 -1.39 23.20
CA LYS A 49 -3.33 -1.48 22.37
C LYS A 49 -3.72 -0.11 21.79
N MET A 50 -3.61 0.96 22.57
CA MET A 50 -3.93 2.32 22.10
C MET A 50 -3.09 2.76 20.89
N VAL A 51 -1.90 2.23 20.71
CA VAL A 51 -1.04 2.51 19.55
C VAL A 51 -1.24 1.48 18.45
N LEU A 52 -1.23 0.19 18.81
CA LEU A 52 -1.23 -0.89 17.84
C LEU A 52 -2.55 -1.00 17.08
N MET A 53 -3.69 -0.91 17.77
CA MET A 53 -4.99 -1.08 17.14
C MET A 53 -5.31 -0.05 16.05
N PRO A 54 -5.13 1.27 16.26
CA PRO A 54 -5.29 2.25 15.19
C PRO A 54 -4.31 2.03 14.04
N SER A 55 -3.07 1.61 14.33
CA SER A 55 -2.05 1.35 13.31
C SER A 55 -2.43 0.19 12.38
N LEU A 56 -3.09 -0.85 12.90
CA LEU A 56 -3.57 -1.98 12.09
C LEU A 56 -4.75 -1.61 11.18
N LEU A 57 -5.53 -0.59 11.54
CA LEU A 57 -6.66 -0.08 10.73
C LEU A 57 -6.24 0.96 9.68
N GLU A 58 -5.09 1.62 9.86
CA GLU A 58 -4.68 2.72 8.97
C GLU A 58 -4.50 2.28 7.50
N PRO A 59 -3.93 1.11 7.17
CA PRO A 59 -3.76 0.70 5.77
C PRO A 59 -5.08 0.60 5.01
N ILE A 60 -6.12 -0.01 5.59
CA ILE A 60 -7.42 -0.12 4.92
C ILE A 60 -8.10 1.25 4.79
N ARG A 61 -8.02 2.10 5.82
CA ARG A 61 -8.55 3.46 5.75
C ARG A 61 -7.89 4.25 4.64
N ARG A 62 -6.57 4.10 4.48
CA ARG A 62 -5.81 4.77 3.43
C ARG A 62 -6.20 4.30 2.03
N ILE A 63 -6.40 2.99 1.85
CA ILE A 63 -6.88 2.43 0.59
C ILE A 63 -8.26 3.00 0.23
N LEU A 64 -9.20 3.02 1.17
CA LEU A 64 -10.54 3.55 0.97
C LEU A 64 -10.52 5.04 0.61
N ASN A 65 -9.73 5.84 1.34
CA ASN A 65 -9.57 7.27 1.05
C ASN A 65 -8.96 7.51 -0.34
N ASN A 66 -7.96 6.73 -0.73
CA ASN A 66 -7.35 6.81 -2.06
C ASN A 66 -8.33 6.41 -3.18
N ALA A 67 -9.27 5.53 -2.89
CA ALA A 67 -10.37 5.16 -3.79
C ALA A 67 -11.49 6.21 -3.85
N GLY A 68 -11.39 7.31 -3.10
CA GLY A 68 -12.35 8.42 -3.11
C GLY A 68 -13.49 8.30 -2.09
N HIS A 69 -13.44 7.33 -1.18
CA HIS A 69 -14.41 7.25 -0.08
C HIS A 69 -14.21 8.40 0.92
N THR A 70 -15.32 8.95 1.42
CA THR A 70 -15.28 9.91 2.54
C THR A 70 -14.92 9.19 3.85
N GLU A 71 -14.47 9.93 4.85
CA GLU A 71 -14.17 9.39 6.18
C GLU A 71 -15.33 8.60 6.78
N ASP A 72 -16.57 9.05 6.60
CA ASP A 72 -17.75 8.38 7.14
C ASP A 72 -18.07 7.10 6.39
N SER A 73 -17.98 7.12 5.05
CA SER A 73 -18.12 5.93 4.22
C SER A 73 -17.03 4.89 4.52
N ALA A 74 -15.78 5.33 4.69
CA ALA A 74 -14.68 4.44 5.05
C ALA A 74 -14.90 3.78 6.42
N LYS A 75 -15.40 4.53 7.41
CA LYS A 75 -15.75 3.98 8.74
C LYS A 75 -16.87 2.94 8.65
N GLU A 76 -17.89 3.21 7.84
CA GLU A 76 -19.00 2.27 7.63
C GLU A 76 -18.52 0.96 7.01
N ILE A 77 -17.69 1.03 5.96
CA ILE A 77 -17.08 -0.13 5.30
C ILE A 77 -16.24 -0.94 6.31
N VAL A 78 -15.35 -0.28 7.05
CA VAL A 78 -14.50 -0.94 8.06
C VAL A 78 -15.35 -1.60 9.15
N THR A 79 -16.39 -0.93 9.64
CA THR A 79 -17.31 -1.49 10.64
C THR A 79 -18.03 -2.72 10.10
N ASN A 80 -18.44 -2.69 8.84
CA ASN A 80 -19.07 -3.84 8.18
C ASN A 80 -18.08 -5.02 8.09
N LEU A 81 -16.84 -4.78 7.70
CA LEU A 81 -15.80 -5.81 7.61
C LEU A 81 -15.43 -6.41 8.98
N ILE A 82 -15.44 -5.61 10.03
CA ILE A 82 -15.24 -6.08 11.41
C ILE A 82 -16.40 -7.00 11.85
N SER A 83 -17.62 -6.65 11.48
CA SER A 83 -18.82 -7.41 11.83
C SER A 83 -18.98 -8.71 11.02
N ASN A 84 -18.31 -8.80 9.86
CA ASN A 84 -18.39 -9.94 8.95
C ASN A 84 -17.00 -10.57 8.74
N PRO A 85 -16.55 -11.47 9.63
CA PRO A 85 -15.25 -12.12 9.54
C PRO A 85 -15.06 -12.86 8.21
N GLY A 86 -13.85 -12.72 7.62
CA GLY A 86 -13.51 -13.36 6.35
C GLY A 86 -13.90 -12.57 5.10
N MET A 87 -14.74 -11.55 5.23
CA MET A 87 -15.08 -10.67 4.11
C MET A 87 -13.98 -9.62 3.86
N ILE A 88 -13.77 -9.30 2.60
CA ILE A 88 -12.95 -8.18 2.13
C ILE A 88 -13.80 -7.24 1.28
N TYR A 89 -13.33 -6.03 1.08
CA TYR A 89 -13.99 -5.04 0.23
C TYR A 89 -13.15 -4.79 -1.02
N ASP A 90 -13.76 -5.06 -2.18
CA ASP A 90 -13.19 -4.73 -3.48
C ASP A 90 -13.51 -3.26 -3.79
N VAL A 91 -12.49 -2.42 -3.76
CA VAL A 91 -12.62 -0.98 -3.99
C VAL A 91 -12.91 -0.62 -5.45
N GLU A 92 -12.51 -1.48 -6.40
CA GLU A 92 -12.74 -1.25 -7.83
C GLU A 92 -14.20 -1.51 -8.20
N ASN A 93 -14.74 -2.65 -7.77
CA ASN A 93 -16.12 -3.04 -8.06
C ASN A 93 -17.11 -2.60 -6.97
N GLN A 94 -16.63 -2.03 -5.87
CA GLN A 94 -17.42 -1.59 -4.71
C GLN A 94 -18.31 -2.72 -4.14
N THR A 95 -17.75 -3.92 -4.08
CA THR A 95 -18.44 -5.13 -3.62
C THR A 95 -17.74 -5.79 -2.45
N TYR A 96 -18.50 -6.53 -1.66
CA TYR A 96 -17.98 -7.39 -0.61
C TYR A 96 -17.90 -8.84 -1.10
N GLY A 97 -16.86 -9.54 -0.70
CA GLY A 97 -16.68 -10.96 -1.01
C GLY A 97 -15.61 -11.57 -0.12
N THR A 98 -15.45 -12.86 -0.20
CA THR A 98 -14.33 -13.55 0.45
C THR A 98 -13.05 -13.41 -0.40
N ALA A 99 -11.89 -13.64 0.22
CA ALA A 99 -10.61 -13.64 -0.50
C ALA A 99 -10.59 -14.67 -1.65
N GLU A 100 -11.30 -15.79 -1.46
CA GLU A 100 -11.42 -16.86 -2.46
C GLU A 100 -12.29 -16.43 -3.66
N GLU A 101 -13.45 -15.81 -3.39
CA GLU A 101 -14.36 -15.34 -4.44
C GLU A 101 -13.76 -14.21 -5.28
N LEU A 102 -13.03 -13.31 -4.63
CA LEU A 102 -12.43 -12.14 -5.29
C LEU A 102 -11.01 -12.42 -5.82
N GLY A 103 -10.41 -13.56 -5.46
CA GLY A 103 -9.05 -13.94 -5.87
C GLY A 103 -7.95 -13.04 -5.29
N VAL A 104 -8.19 -12.41 -4.11
CA VAL A 104 -7.27 -11.44 -3.51
C VAL A 104 -6.57 -12.04 -2.30
N TYR A 105 -5.28 -12.34 -2.48
CA TYR A 105 -4.41 -12.94 -1.48
C TYR A 105 -3.13 -12.15 -1.28
N ASP A 106 -2.63 -12.17 -0.05
CA ASP A 106 -1.30 -11.67 0.32
C ASP A 106 -0.38 -12.85 0.63
N CYS A 107 0.93 -12.70 0.41
CA CYS A 107 1.89 -13.69 0.85
C CYS A 107 2.26 -13.45 2.32
N LEU A 108 2.20 -14.50 3.15
CA LEU A 108 2.50 -14.42 4.58
C LEU A 108 3.84 -13.74 4.89
N PRO A 109 4.97 -14.06 4.22
CA PRO A 109 6.25 -13.43 4.52
C PRO A 109 6.25 -11.91 4.33
N ALA A 110 5.57 -11.40 3.31
CA ALA A 110 5.54 -9.96 3.07
C ALA A 110 4.76 -9.21 4.16
N VAL A 111 3.62 -9.76 4.59
CA VAL A 111 2.81 -9.16 5.67
C VAL A 111 3.58 -9.22 7.00
N GLU A 112 4.22 -10.34 7.30
CA GLU A 112 5.03 -10.51 8.51
C GLU A 112 6.17 -9.49 8.57
N GLU A 113 6.95 -9.38 7.49
CA GLU A 113 8.08 -8.45 7.42
C GLU A 113 7.61 -6.98 7.38
N ALA A 114 6.49 -6.67 6.73
CA ALA A 114 5.92 -5.33 6.75
C ALA A 114 5.59 -4.86 8.16
N ILE A 115 4.94 -5.71 8.97
CA ILE A 115 4.60 -5.39 10.36
C ILE A 115 5.87 -5.23 11.22
N LYS A 116 6.83 -6.17 11.10
CA LYS A 116 8.09 -6.10 11.85
C LYS A 116 8.90 -4.85 11.53
N ASN A 117 9.04 -4.54 10.25
CA ASN A 117 9.80 -3.38 9.80
C ASN A 117 9.11 -2.07 10.19
N ALA A 118 7.78 -1.99 10.07
CA ALA A 118 7.02 -0.83 10.51
C ALA A 118 7.22 -0.58 12.03
N ALA A 119 7.11 -1.63 12.85
CA ALA A 119 7.33 -1.52 14.29
C ALA A 119 8.78 -1.10 14.64
N SER A 120 9.76 -1.65 13.92
CA SER A 120 11.18 -1.31 14.10
C SER A 120 11.44 0.17 13.78
N ILE A 121 10.98 0.64 12.63
CA ILE A 121 11.16 2.04 12.21
C ILE A 121 10.40 2.99 13.15
N ALA A 122 9.17 2.65 13.53
CA ALA A 122 8.39 3.45 14.46
C ALA A 122 9.09 3.59 15.83
N THR A 123 9.72 2.52 16.31
CA THR A 123 10.52 2.54 17.56
C THR A 123 11.70 3.48 17.43
N VAL A 124 12.45 3.40 16.33
CA VAL A 124 13.59 4.30 16.08
C VAL A 124 13.10 5.75 16.00
N MET A 125 12.06 6.03 15.22
CA MET A 125 11.50 7.37 15.08
C MET A 125 10.98 7.93 16.42
N GLY A 126 10.36 7.09 17.25
CA GLY A 126 9.85 7.49 18.57
C GLY A 126 10.95 7.81 19.59
N THR A 127 12.18 7.38 19.34
CA THR A 127 13.35 7.64 20.23
C THR A 127 14.26 8.75 19.69
N LEU A 128 13.97 9.31 18.51
CA LEU A 128 14.76 10.42 17.95
C LEU A 128 14.59 11.69 18.77
N GLY A 129 15.71 12.39 19.04
CA GLY A 129 15.73 13.69 19.69
C GLY A 129 15.37 14.87 18.75
N GLY A 130 15.34 14.63 17.45
CA GLY A 130 15.01 15.63 16.43
C GLY A 130 15.16 15.06 15.03
N ILE A 131 14.62 15.79 14.05
CA ILE A 131 14.73 15.49 12.63
C ILE A 131 15.36 16.70 11.94
N VAL A 132 16.38 16.46 11.14
CA VAL A 132 16.95 17.46 10.23
C VAL A 132 16.45 17.16 8.84
N ALA A 133 15.75 18.10 8.25
CA ALA A 133 15.25 18.00 6.88
C ALA A 133 15.75 19.19 6.08
N GLU A 134 16.19 18.97 4.85
CA GLU A 134 16.46 20.04 3.90
C GLU A 134 15.14 20.61 3.37
N PRO A 135 15.08 21.92 3.09
CA PRO A 135 13.93 22.50 2.42
C PRO A 135 13.72 21.83 1.07
N ARG A 136 12.46 21.60 0.72
CA ARG A 136 12.11 21.01 -0.56
C ARG A 136 12.44 21.96 -1.70
N ASP A 137 13.29 21.54 -2.62
CA ASP A 137 13.60 22.33 -3.83
C ASP A 137 12.52 22.05 -4.90
N HIS A 138 11.51 22.89 -4.91
CA HIS A 138 10.40 22.80 -5.86
C HIS A 138 10.82 23.07 -7.32
N GLU A 139 11.93 23.75 -7.55
CA GLU A 139 12.43 23.98 -8.91
C GLU A 139 13.08 22.71 -9.46
N PHE A 140 13.86 22.02 -8.65
CA PHE A 140 14.47 20.74 -9.01
C PHE A 140 13.39 19.67 -9.29
N GLU A 141 12.38 19.55 -8.42
CA GLU A 141 11.28 18.61 -8.61
C GLU A 141 10.46 18.89 -9.89
N ARG A 142 10.29 20.17 -10.25
CA ARG A 142 9.63 20.55 -11.51
C ARG A 142 10.46 20.17 -12.74
N GLN A 143 11.77 20.38 -12.68
CA GLN A 143 12.69 20.03 -13.78
C GLN A 143 12.74 18.50 -13.97
N GLU A 144 12.83 17.74 -12.89
CA GLU A 144 12.81 16.27 -12.95
C GLU A 144 11.47 15.74 -13.50
N SER A 145 10.35 16.28 -13.04
CA SER A 145 9.03 15.94 -13.57
C SER A 145 8.82 16.30 -15.03
N GLN A 146 9.41 17.42 -15.49
CA GLN A 146 9.37 17.82 -16.92
C GLN A 146 10.26 16.91 -17.77
N ALA A 147 11.45 16.57 -17.29
CA ALA A 147 12.37 15.65 -17.98
C ALA A 147 11.76 14.24 -18.11
N ASP A 148 11.11 13.74 -17.05
CA ASP A 148 10.40 12.47 -17.08
C ASP A 148 9.21 12.50 -18.06
N ALA A 149 8.45 13.59 -18.10
CA ALA A 149 7.34 13.76 -19.02
C ALA A 149 7.81 13.86 -20.49
N GLU A 150 8.93 14.55 -20.74
CA GLU A 150 9.57 14.61 -22.06
C GLU A 150 10.10 13.25 -22.49
N PHE A 151 10.77 12.53 -21.59
CA PHE A 151 11.25 11.18 -21.86
C PHE A 151 10.09 10.21 -22.18
N ARG A 152 8.98 10.27 -21.45
CA ARG A 152 7.78 9.47 -21.74
C ARG A 152 7.22 9.79 -23.12
N ARG A 153 7.11 11.08 -23.49
CA ARG A 153 6.65 11.50 -24.82
C ARG A 153 7.56 11.00 -25.93
N MET A 154 8.87 11.03 -25.71
CA MET A 154 9.87 10.52 -26.66
C MET A 154 9.73 9.02 -26.89
N VAL A 155 9.47 8.25 -25.82
CA VAL A 155 9.28 6.80 -25.91
C VAL A 155 7.94 6.44 -26.56
N GLU A 156 6.88 7.20 -26.27
CA GLU A 156 5.53 6.96 -26.83
C GLU A 156 5.42 7.39 -28.30
N ASN A 157 6.19 8.39 -28.71
CA ASN A 157 6.13 8.93 -30.07
C ASN A 157 7.51 9.22 -30.68
N PRO A 158 8.34 8.20 -30.93
CA PRO A 158 9.72 8.37 -31.39
C PRO A 158 9.84 9.09 -32.76
N HIS A 159 8.79 9.01 -33.60
CA HIS A 159 8.78 9.68 -34.91
C HIS A 159 8.52 11.21 -34.84
N ALA A 160 7.92 11.72 -33.77
CA ALA A 160 7.69 13.14 -33.60
C ALA A 160 9.02 13.91 -33.37
N TYR A 161 9.93 13.30 -32.62
CA TYR A 161 11.23 13.89 -32.31
C TYR A 161 12.26 13.79 -33.45
N ALA A 162 12.14 12.80 -34.34
CA ALA A 162 13.03 12.67 -35.50
C ALA A 162 12.86 13.80 -36.54
N ASN A 163 11.69 14.44 -36.56
CA ASN A 163 11.42 15.52 -37.54
C ASN A 163 11.85 16.91 -37.07
N GLU A 164 11.91 17.16 -35.76
CA GLU A 164 12.35 18.48 -35.23
C GLU A 164 13.86 18.72 -35.40
N GLY A 165 14.64 17.64 -35.54
CA GLY A 165 16.10 17.74 -35.80
C GLY A 165 16.44 18.14 -37.25
N ASN A 166 15.51 18.03 -38.20
CA ASN A 166 15.78 18.26 -39.61
C ASN A 166 15.38 19.68 -40.08
N GLU A 167 14.72 20.47 -39.25
CA GLU A 167 14.36 21.88 -39.61
C GLU A 167 15.38 22.93 -39.12
N ARG A 168 16.51 22.51 -38.55
CA ARG A 168 17.55 23.40 -38.04
C ARG A 168 18.90 23.30 -38.81
N ILE A 169 18.86 22.96 -40.10
CA ILE A 169 20.03 23.05 -40.99
C ILE A 169 19.71 24.03 -42.12
#